data_0a6609d83d1d403788d5892a5a36b40c
#
_entry.id   0a6609d83d1d403788d5892a5a36b40c
#
_cell.length_a   1.000
_cell.length_b   1.000
_cell.length_c   1.000
_cell.angle_alpha   90.00
_cell.angle_beta   90.00
_cell.angle_gamma   90.00
#
_symmetry.space_group_name_H-M   'P 1'
#
loop_
_entity.id
_entity.type
_entity.pdbx_description
1 polymer ?
#
loop_
_entity_poly.entity_id
_entity_poly.type
_entity_poly.pdbx_seq_one_letter_code
_entity_poly.pdbx_strand_id
1 'polypeptide(L)'
;MNENYKIMSKFIKDISGETPDIETYLYVKDFISKYQLNIEINSKPLKAQVIEVNTLLKFHDITESKKKSHFEMTYTSVIKLSEEIKDKNVIQKIVLCDVQKEVYPEIEKALLNLLHTSGYPGVQFLKKVDFEELYKKNFN
;
A
#
# COMPACT_ATOMS: atom_id res chain seq x y z
N MET A 1 -3.77 14.98 -15.47
CA MET A 1 -2.42 15.43 -15.09
C MET A 1 -2.52 16.39 -13.92
N ASN A 2 -1.77 16.17 -12.88
CA ASN A 2 -1.82 17.04 -11.70
C ASN A 2 -0.78 18.14 -11.84
N GLU A 3 -1.20 19.39 -11.64
CA GLU A 3 -0.31 20.54 -11.76
C GLU A 3 0.60 20.73 -10.55
N ASN A 4 0.26 20.11 -9.41
CA ASN A 4 1.00 20.30 -8.16
C ASN A 4 2.21 19.40 -8.02
N TYR A 5 2.21 18.27 -8.71
CA TYR A 5 3.32 17.32 -8.63
C TYR A 5 3.43 16.48 -9.89
N LYS A 6 4.57 15.83 -10.04
CA LYS A 6 4.82 14.89 -11.13
C LYS A 6 5.46 13.64 -10.55
N ILE A 7 4.98 12.47 -10.96
CA ILE A 7 5.61 11.20 -10.56
C ILE A 7 6.83 10.98 -11.46
N MET A 8 8.00 10.93 -10.83
CA MET A 8 9.27 10.76 -11.54
C MET A 8 9.60 9.29 -11.74
N SER A 9 9.34 8.47 -10.72
CA SER A 9 9.61 7.05 -10.74
C SER A 9 8.66 6.34 -9.80
N LYS A 10 8.39 5.06 -10.09
CA LYS A 10 7.60 4.22 -9.19
C LYS A 10 8.07 2.78 -9.34
N PHE A 11 8.16 2.07 -8.22
CA PHE A 11 8.68 0.70 -8.23
C PHE A 11 8.29 -0.03 -6.95
N ILE A 12 8.35 -1.36 -7.00
CA ILE A 12 8.19 -2.19 -5.81
C ILE A 12 9.53 -2.19 -5.08
N LYS A 13 9.56 -1.62 -3.88
CA LYS A 13 10.76 -1.57 -3.08
C LYS A 13 11.02 -2.89 -2.36
N ASP A 14 9.95 -3.51 -1.88
CA ASP A 14 10.02 -4.79 -1.19
C ASP A 14 8.69 -5.52 -1.35
N ILE A 15 8.75 -6.82 -1.55
CA ILE A 15 7.55 -7.66 -1.64
C ILE A 15 7.90 -9.01 -1.06
N SER A 16 7.06 -9.51 -0.15
CA SER A 16 7.29 -10.80 0.48
C SER A 16 5.97 -11.51 0.77
N GLY A 17 6.03 -12.83 0.64
CA GLY A 17 4.92 -13.70 1.00
C GLY A 17 5.48 -14.98 1.56
N GLU A 18 4.92 -15.46 2.66
CA GLU A 18 5.36 -16.68 3.31
C GLU A 18 4.17 -17.50 3.79
N THR A 19 4.17 -18.75 3.41
CA THR A 19 3.32 -19.79 4.02
C THR A 19 4.29 -20.88 4.45
N PRO A 20 4.55 -21.04 5.77
CA PRO A 20 5.68 -21.83 6.26
C PRO A 20 5.65 -23.32 5.89
N ASP A 21 4.47 -23.91 5.81
CA ASP A 21 4.35 -25.34 5.54
C ASP A 21 2.97 -25.67 4.94
N ILE A 22 2.82 -26.93 4.52
CA ILE A 22 1.56 -27.36 3.89
C ILE A 22 0.38 -27.34 4.86
N GLU A 23 0.63 -27.64 6.13
CA GLU A 23 -0.43 -27.64 7.14
C GLU A 23 -0.98 -26.23 7.34
N THR A 24 -0.09 -25.24 7.38
CA THR A 24 -0.49 -23.84 7.45
C THR A 24 -1.28 -23.44 6.22
N TYR A 25 -0.83 -23.84 5.04
CA TYR A 25 -1.54 -23.54 3.81
C TYR A 25 -2.97 -24.09 3.83
N LEU A 26 -3.13 -25.35 4.23
CA LEU A 26 -4.45 -25.99 4.27
C LEU A 26 -5.39 -25.30 5.25
N TYR A 27 -4.85 -24.81 6.36
CA TYR A 27 -5.61 -24.03 7.32
C TYR A 27 -5.96 -22.66 6.77
N VAL A 28 -4.96 -21.92 6.29
CA VAL A 28 -5.14 -20.52 5.85
C VAL A 28 -6.08 -20.41 4.66
N LYS A 29 -6.04 -21.34 3.72
CA LYS A 29 -6.90 -21.26 2.54
C LYS A 29 -8.39 -21.18 2.88
N ASP A 30 -8.81 -21.74 4.01
CA ASP A 30 -10.19 -21.71 4.46
C ASP A 30 -10.53 -20.41 5.24
N PHE A 31 -9.50 -19.67 5.66
CA PHE A 31 -9.69 -18.46 6.49
C PHE A 31 -9.10 -17.21 5.87
N ILE A 32 -8.56 -17.29 4.68
CA ILE A 32 -7.89 -16.15 4.04
C ILE A 32 -8.86 -14.97 3.82
N SER A 33 -10.15 -15.25 3.67
CA SER A 33 -11.15 -14.20 3.50
C SER A 33 -11.30 -13.32 4.75
N LYS A 34 -10.82 -13.80 5.90
CA LYS A 34 -10.86 -13.04 7.17
C LYS A 34 -9.59 -12.23 7.41
N TYR A 35 -8.59 -12.39 6.56
CA TYR A 35 -7.38 -11.57 6.62
C TYR A 35 -7.73 -10.12 6.35
N GLN A 36 -6.97 -9.22 6.94
CA GLN A 36 -7.20 -7.79 6.79
C GLN A 36 -6.04 -7.11 6.09
N LEU A 37 -6.38 -6.15 5.27
CA LEU A 37 -5.40 -5.31 4.58
C LEU A 37 -5.16 -4.06 5.42
N ASN A 38 -3.91 -3.85 5.79
CA ASN A 38 -3.48 -2.66 6.50
C ASN A 38 -2.60 -1.81 5.57
N ILE A 39 -2.90 -0.53 5.50
CA ILE A 39 -2.18 0.40 4.63
C ILE A 39 -1.52 1.48 5.48
N GLU A 40 -0.23 1.67 5.26
CA GLU A 40 0.54 2.69 5.94
C GLU A 40 1.31 3.50 4.91
N ILE A 41 1.33 4.81 5.06
CA ILE A 41 1.98 5.69 4.11
C ILE A 41 2.98 6.57 4.85
N ASN A 42 4.21 6.61 4.37
CA ASN A 42 5.20 7.54 4.89
C ASN A 42 5.92 8.24 3.75
N SER A 43 6.59 9.31 4.05
CA SER A 43 7.32 10.07 3.04
C SER A 43 8.64 10.57 3.60
N LYS A 44 9.58 10.81 2.70
CA LYS A 44 10.91 11.28 3.04
C LYS A 44 11.36 12.30 2.00
N PRO A 45 11.69 13.53 2.42
CA PRO A 45 12.24 14.50 1.47
C PRO A 45 13.64 14.04 1.04
N LEU A 46 13.92 14.10 -0.26
CA LEU A 46 15.22 13.69 -0.81
C LEU A 46 16.10 14.91 -1.10
N LYS A 47 15.54 15.87 -1.80
CA LYS A 47 16.19 17.14 -2.13
C LYS A 47 15.11 18.12 -2.48
N ALA A 48 15.48 19.38 -2.84
CA ALA A 48 14.51 20.42 -3.11
C ALA A 48 13.36 19.95 -4.01
N GLN A 49 12.13 19.98 -3.50
CA GLN A 49 10.88 19.64 -4.19
C GLN A 49 10.76 18.17 -4.60
N VAL A 50 11.67 17.28 -4.22
CA VAL A 50 11.61 15.84 -4.54
C VAL A 50 11.34 15.08 -3.27
N ILE A 51 10.33 14.21 -3.29
CA ILE A 51 9.88 13.44 -2.13
C ILE A 51 9.75 11.96 -2.50
N GLU A 52 10.25 11.10 -1.62
CA GLU A 52 10.03 9.66 -1.69
C GLU A 52 8.75 9.36 -0.92
N VAL A 53 7.78 8.71 -1.58
CA VAL A 53 6.51 8.31 -0.97
C VAL A 53 6.46 6.80 -0.90
N ASN A 54 6.32 6.25 0.29
CA ASN A 54 6.26 4.80 0.51
C ASN A 54 4.86 4.40 0.94
N THR A 55 4.27 3.45 0.23
CA THR A 55 2.98 2.86 0.56
C THR A 55 3.23 1.42 0.98
N LEU A 56 2.96 1.13 2.24
CA LEU A 56 3.20 -0.19 2.84
C LEU A 56 1.88 -0.91 3.01
N LEU A 57 1.79 -2.11 2.47
CA LEU A 57 0.61 -2.95 2.59
C LEU A 57 0.97 -4.21 3.36
N LYS A 58 0.15 -4.54 4.35
CA LYS A 58 0.24 -5.81 5.07
C LYS A 58 -1.11 -6.49 4.98
N PHE A 59 -1.10 -7.70 4.47
CA PHE A 59 -2.30 -8.54 4.43
C PHE A 59 -2.07 -9.65 5.43
N HIS A 60 -2.83 -9.63 6.54
CA HIS A 60 -2.49 -10.45 7.68
C HIS A 60 -3.71 -10.89 8.47
N ASP A 61 -3.51 -11.97 9.25
CA ASP A 61 -4.49 -12.49 10.19
C ASP A 61 -4.37 -11.72 11.50
N ILE A 62 -5.46 -11.12 11.94
CA ILE A 62 -5.50 -10.38 13.19
C ILE A 62 -5.84 -11.28 14.39
N THR A 63 -6.12 -12.56 14.16
CA THR A 63 -6.43 -13.50 15.23
C THR A 63 -5.13 -14.00 15.88
N GLU A 64 -5.27 -14.73 16.98
CA GLU A 64 -4.12 -15.31 17.69
C GLU A 64 -3.70 -16.67 17.12
N SER A 65 -4.19 -17.06 15.96
CA SER A 65 -3.82 -18.33 15.37
C SER A 65 -2.31 -18.44 15.18
N LYS A 66 -1.78 -19.64 15.46
CA LYS A 66 -0.35 -19.92 15.28
C LYS A 66 -0.05 -20.27 13.81
N LYS A 67 -1.08 -20.63 13.03
CA LYS A 67 -0.91 -21.00 11.62
C LYS A 67 -1.28 -19.79 10.78
N LYS A 68 -0.26 -19.07 10.33
CA LYS A 68 -0.44 -17.83 9.58
C LYS A 68 0.45 -17.76 8.36
N SER A 69 -0.09 -17.19 7.31
CA SER A 69 0.68 -16.70 6.18
C SER A 69 0.92 -15.21 6.37
N HIS A 70 2.01 -14.70 5.82
CA HIS A 70 2.36 -13.29 5.91
C HIS A 70 2.59 -12.73 4.53
N PHE A 71 1.96 -11.59 4.24
CA PHE A 71 2.12 -10.91 2.95
C PHE A 71 2.35 -9.43 3.21
N GLU A 72 3.45 -8.92 2.66
CA GLU A 72 3.80 -7.51 2.81
C GLU A 72 4.33 -6.97 1.49
N MET A 73 4.07 -5.71 1.25
CA MET A 73 4.62 -5.02 0.08
C MET A 73 4.87 -3.57 0.43
N THR A 74 6.01 -3.06 -0.01
CA THR A 74 6.32 -1.63 0.02
C THR A 74 6.47 -1.16 -1.41
N TYR A 75 5.62 -0.20 -1.78
CA TYR A 75 5.67 0.41 -3.10
C TYR A 75 6.14 1.85 -2.96
N THR A 76 7.12 2.22 -3.75
CA THR A 76 7.74 3.54 -3.66
C THR A 76 7.43 4.36 -4.90
N SER A 77 7.01 5.60 -4.67
CA SER A 77 6.83 6.60 -5.70
C SER A 77 7.76 7.78 -5.39
N VAL A 78 8.47 8.26 -6.40
CA VAL A 78 9.29 9.46 -6.26
C VAL A 78 8.59 10.56 -7.02
N ILE A 79 8.23 11.63 -6.30
CA ILE A 79 7.48 12.73 -6.89
C ILE A 79 8.31 14.01 -6.82
N LYS A 80 8.04 14.91 -7.78
CA LYS A 80 8.59 16.25 -7.76
C LYS A 80 7.44 17.23 -7.63
N LEU A 81 7.49 18.06 -6.59
CA LEU A 81 6.48 19.10 -6.37
C LEU A 81 6.76 20.31 -7.25
N SER A 82 5.69 21.02 -7.61
CA SER A 82 5.83 22.34 -8.24
C SER A 82 6.55 23.27 -7.27
N GLU A 83 7.32 24.21 -7.81
CA GLU A 83 8.15 25.08 -6.99
C GLU A 83 7.36 25.96 -6.02
N GLU A 84 6.12 26.32 -6.37
CA GLU A 84 5.26 27.12 -5.50
C GLU A 84 4.65 26.34 -4.34
N ILE A 85 4.76 25.00 -4.34
CA ILE A 85 4.19 24.16 -3.27
C ILE A 85 5.17 24.10 -2.10
N LYS A 86 4.86 24.83 -1.03
CA LYS A 86 5.69 24.86 0.18
C LYS A 86 4.90 24.55 1.46
N ASP A 87 3.58 24.68 1.41
CA ASP A 87 2.73 24.46 2.57
C ASP A 87 2.71 22.99 2.96
N LYS A 88 3.05 22.68 4.21
CA LYS A 88 3.07 21.32 4.71
C LYS A 88 1.74 20.59 4.57
N ASN A 89 0.64 21.30 4.81
CA ASN A 89 -0.69 20.66 4.71
C ASN A 89 -1.02 20.29 3.27
N VAL A 90 -0.62 21.12 2.31
CA VAL A 90 -0.79 20.82 0.89
C VAL A 90 0.06 19.61 0.50
N ILE A 91 1.31 19.58 0.95
CA ILE A 91 2.23 18.47 0.67
C ILE A 91 1.69 17.17 1.25
N GLN A 92 1.19 17.19 2.49
CA GLN A 92 0.65 16.01 3.12
C GLN A 92 -0.57 15.47 2.38
N LYS A 93 -1.44 16.34 1.90
CA LYS A 93 -2.59 15.89 1.12
C LYS A 93 -2.15 15.27 -0.21
N ILE A 94 -1.15 15.84 -0.85
CA ILE A 94 -0.58 15.26 -2.07
C ILE A 94 -0.06 13.85 -1.80
N VAL A 95 0.76 13.69 -0.77
CA VAL A 95 1.40 12.42 -0.42
C VAL A 95 0.38 11.37 0.00
N LEU A 96 -0.58 11.74 0.85
CA LEU A 96 -1.49 10.80 1.49
C LEU A 96 -2.76 10.54 0.67
N CYS A 97 -3.12 11.44 -0.22
CA CYS A 97 -4.36 11.32 -0.97
C CYS A 97 -4.14 11.31 -2.49
N ASP A 98 -3.62 12.40 -3.03
CA ASP A 98 -3.55 12.58 -4.49
C ASP A 98 -2.65 11.54 -5.17
N VAL A 99 -1.44 11.34 -4.64
CA VAL A 99 -0.51 10.33 -5.17
C VAL A 99 -1.09 8.94 -5.04
N GLN A 100 -1.71 8.64 -3.89
CA GLN A 100 -2.27 7.33 -3.65
C GLN A 100 -3.40 6.99 -4.62
N LYS A 101 -4.27 7.94 -4.90
CA LYS A 101 -5.34 7.74 -5.89
C LYS A 101 -4.79 7.37 -7.25
N GLU A 102 -3.65 7.93 -7.60
CA GLU A 102 -3.02 7.69 -8.90
C GLU A 102 -2.30 6.35 -8.96
N VAL A 103 -1.58 5.96 -7.90
CA VAL A 103 -0.74 4.76 -7.93
C VAL A 103 -1.38 3.51 -7.33
N TYR A 104 -2.39 3.66 -6.48
CA TYR A 104 -2.96 2.53 -5.76
C TYR A 104 -3.50 1.41 -6.63
N PRO A 105 -4.16 1.66 -7.77
CA PRO A 105 -4.60 0.57 -8.62
C PRO A 105 -3.49 -0.38 -9.03
N GLU A 106 -2.29 0.15 -9.30
CA GLU A 106 -1.12 -0.68 -9.64
C GLU A 106 -0.62 -1.44 -8.41
N ILE A 107 -0.64 -0.80 -7.25
CA ILE A 107 -0.20 -1.41 -5.99
C ILE A 107 -1.11 -2.58 -5.64
N GLU A 108 -2.42 -2.37 -5.70
CA GLU A 108 -3.40 -3.41 -5.39
C GLU A 108 -3.27 -4.60 -6.33
N LYS A 109 -3.09 -4.33 -7.62
CA LYS A 109 -2.90 -5.38 -8.61
C LYS A 109 -1.67 -6.23 -8.31
N ALA A 110 -0.57 -5.59 -7.92
CA ALA A 110 0.66 -6.31 -7.58
C ALA A 110 0.47 -7.19 -6.35
N LEU A 111 -0.21 -6.68 -5.33
CA LEU A 111 -0.48 -7.47 -4.13
C LEU A 111 -1.41 -8.65 -4.43
N LEU A 112 -2.46 -8.43 -5.23
CA LEU A 112 -3.37 -9.51 -5.62
C LEU A 112 -2.64 -10.59 -6.41
N ASN A 113 -1.72 -10.20 -7.30
CA ASN A 113 -0.91 -11.17 -8.04
C ASN A 113 -0.06 -12.02 -7.10
N LEU A 114 0.52 -11.42 -6.07
CA LEU A 114 1.27 -12.15 -5.07
C LEU A 114 0.38 -13.17 -4.35
N LEU A 115 -0.80 -12.74 -3.91
CA LEU A 115 -1.73 -13.61 -3.19
C LEU A 115 -2.21 -14.76 -4.05
N HIS A 116 -2.58 -14.49 -5.30
CA HIS A 116 -3.05 -15.51 -6.23
C HIS A 116 -1.96 -16.52 -6.52
N THR A 117 -0.75 -16.06 -6.78
CA THR A 117 0.41 -16.92 -7.05
C THR A 117 0.82 -17.72 -5.81
N SER A 118 0.55 -17.16 -4.63
CA SER A 118 0.87 -17.81 -3.35
C SER A 118 -0.13 -18.90 -2.98
N GLY A 119 -1.12 -19.18 -3.82
CA GLY A 119 -2.07 -20.26 -3.60
C GLY A 119 -3.45 -19.81 -3.16
N TYR A 120 -3.75 -18.52 -3.22
CA TYR A 120 -5.03 -17.97 -2.78
C TYR A 120 -5.73 -17.22 -3.91
N PRO A 121 -6.10 -17.92 -5.00
CA PRO A 121 -6.65 -17.25 -6.19
C PRO A 121 -8.03 -16.63 -6.00
N GLY A 122 -8.74 -16.98 -4.93
CA GLY A 122 -10.06 -16.43 -4.64
C GLY A 122 -10.06 -15.10 -3.91
N VAL A 123 -8.89 -14.61 -3.49
CA VAL A 123 -8.81 -13.35 -2.75
C VAL A 123 -9.16 -12.18 -3.66
N GLN A 124 -10.04 -11.31 -3.16
CA GLN A 124 -10.44 -10.07 -3.84
C GLN A 124 -10.56 -8.96 -2.81
N PHE A 125 -10.26 -7.75 -3.22
CA PHE A 125 -10.47 -6.57 -2.38
C PHE A 125 -11.71 -5.84 -2.90
N LEU A 126 -12.87 -6.21 -2.36
CA LEU A 126 -14.15 -5.68 -2.82
C LEU A 126 -14.42 -4.26 -2.37
N LYS A 127 -13.89 -3.90 -1.20
CA LYS A 127 -14.05 -2.56 -0.66
C LYS A 127 -12.95 -1.66 -1.17
N LYS A 128 -13.32 -0.56 -1.82
CA LYS A 128 -12.35 0.41 -2.30
C LYS A 128 -11.80 1.24 -1.15
N VAL A 129 -10.51 1.50 -1.18
CA VAL A 129 -9.86 2.36 -0.18
C VAL A 129 -10.22 3.81 -0.47
N ASP A 130 -10.72 4.49 0.54
CA ASP A 130 -11.02 5.92 0.45
C ASP A 130 -9.87 6.71 1.07
N PHE A 131 -8.97 7.20 0.23
CA PHE A 131 -7.80 7.92 0.69
C PHE A 131 -8.14 9.31 1.23
N GLU A 132 -9.24 9.91 0.79
CA GLU A 132 -9.71 11.17 1.37
C GLU A 132 -10.10 10.98 2.83
N GLU A 133 -10.81 9.90 3.13
CA GLU A 133 -11.20 9.60 4.49
C GLU A 133 -10.01 9.24 5.37
N LEU A 134 -9.06 8.46 4.82
CA LEU A 134 -7.83 8.13 5.54
C LEU A 134 -7.03 9.37 5.88
N TYR A 135 -6.94 10.31 4.94
CA TYR A 135 -6.26 11.58 5.17
C TYR A 135 -6.94 12.36 6.30
N LYS A 136 -8.26 12.46 6.26
CA LYS A 136 -9.02 13.19 7.28
C LYS A 136 -8.84 12.58 8.68
N LYS A 137 -8.82 11.25 8.78
CA LYS A 137 -8.63 10.57 10.07
C LYS A 137 -7.25 10.83 10.66
N ASN A 138 -6.23 10.97 9.82
CA ASN A 138 -4.87 11.14 10.29
C ASN A 138 -4.54 12.58 10.68
N PHE A 139 -5.35 13.56 10.27
CA PHE A 139 -5.06 14.97 10.49
C PHE A 139 -6.17 15.75 11.20
N ASN A 140 -7.19 15.05 11.65
CA ASN A 140 -8.23 15.66 12.47
C ASN A 140 -8.22 15.05 13.87
#